data_b39499de2b10835f33e011dfc9cbb3a7
#
_entry.id   b39499de2b10835f33e011dfc9cbb3a7
#
_cell.length_a   1.000
_cell.length_b   1.000
_cell.length_c   1.000
_cell.angle_alpha   90.00
_cell.angle_beta   90.00
_cell.angle_gamma   90.00
#
_symmetry.space_group_name_H-M   'P 1'
#
loop_
_entity.id
_entity.type
_entity.pdbx_description
1 polymer ?
#
loop_
_entity_poly.entity_id
_entity_poly.type
_entity_poly.pdbx_seq_one_letter_code
_entity_poly.pdbx_strand_id
1 'polypeptide(L)'
;KFLILRLNENYLQLSTDYFNRYEVYYNNTKEILISSSLEIFKYKKSIKKKLDKLSIAHSLSVYGNRPFKEDTIYFDISRVAPNQNIYLKSKKLQFKKFNFRPLRTNPKFGEDQFKEYTSAFLNTLKAKKHGRLNIIYLSSGWDSTSILAGLVRITNKKNIKCVIGRMKYSKNKIANTFEISRAKKICDFYDVKLEITDFDYYKDSKIYN
;
A
#
# COMPACT_ATOMS: atom_id res chain seq x y z
N LYS A 1 6.60 2.18 7.79
CA LYS A 1 6.59 0.72 7.56
C LYS A 1 7.76 0.10 8.29
N PHE A 2 7.52 -0.97 9.04
CA PHE A 2 8.58 -1.77 9.64
C PHE A 2 8.16 -3.24 9.76
N LEU A 3 9.15 -4.08 9.79
CA LEU A 3 9.10 -5.48 10.14
C LEU A 3 10.23 -5.73 11.12
N ILE A 4 9.93 -6.23 12.31
CA ILE A 4 10.90 -6.51 13.34
C ILE A 4 10.91 -8.00 13.61
N LEU A 5 12.09 -8.60 13.50
CA LEU A 5 12.33 -9.98 13.89
C LEU A 5 13.15 -9.97 15.19
N ARG A 6 12.63 -10.61 16.23
CA ARG A 6 13.30 -10.81 17.50
C ARG A 6 13.53 -12.29 17.74
N LEU A 7 14.76 -12.65 17.95
CA LEU A 7 15.16 -14.01 18.35
C LEU A 7 15.42 -14.04 19.84
N ASN A 8 14.84 -15.02 20.51
CA ASN A 8 15.09 -15.33 21.90
C ASN A 8 15.35 -16.84 21.98
N GLU A 9 15.97 -17.31 23.05
CA GLU A 9 16.25 -18.73 23.25
C GLU A 9 15.01 -19.63 23.13
N ASN A 10 13.85 -19.13 23.52
CA ASN A 10 12.59 -19.90 23.59
C ASN A 10 11.61 -19.64 22.46
N TYR A 11 11.77 -18.55 21.70
CA TYR A 11 10.83 -18.21 20.63
C TYR A 11 11.44 -17.23 19.61
N LEU A 12 10.87 -17.24 18.42
CA LEU A 12 11.03 -16.22 17.43
C LEU A 12 9.76 -15.36 17.39
N GLN A 13 9.91 -14.05 17.53
CA GLN A 13 8.82 -13.08 17.41
C GLN A 13 8.99 -12.30 16.10
N LEU A 14 7.91 -12.23 15.34
CA LEU A 14 7.81 -11.35 14.18
C LEU A 14 6.70 -10.33 14.44
N SER A 15 7.07 -9.05 14.37
CA SER A 15 6.17 -7.92 14.59
C SER A 15 6.16 -7.04 13.35
N THR A 16 4.95 -6.69 12.91
CA THR A 16 4.74 -5.75 11.81
C THR A 16 4.29 -4.40 12.35
N ASP A 17 4.29 -3.37 11.50
CA ASP A 17 3.59 -2.14 11.85
C ASP A 17 2.08 -2.39 11.98
N TYR A 18 1.41 -1.47 12.67
CA TYR A 18 0.00 -1.57 13.01
C TYR A 18 -0.94 -1.98 11.84
N PHE A 19 -0.67 -1.51 10.64
CA PHE A 19 -1.48 -1.80 9.45
C PHE A 19 -0.94 -2.96 8.61
N ASN A 20 0.10 -3.64 9.07
CA ASN A 20 0.80 -4.70 8.32
C ASN A 20 1.13 -4.27 6.87
N ARG A 21 1.71 -3.09 6.70
CA ARG A 21 2.05 -2.53 5.38
C ARG A 21 3.22 -3.23 4.69
N TYR A 22 3.98 -4.07 5.40
CA TYR A 22 4.79 -5.13 4.83
C TYR A 22 3.99 -6.42 4.94
N GLU A 23 3.54 -6.93 3.82
CA GLU A 23 2.81 -8.17 3.79
C GLU A 23 3.70 -9.31 4.26
N VAL A 24 3.18 -10.12 5.15
CA VAL A 24 3.82 -11.31 5.66
C VAL A 24 2.86 -12.47 5.50
N TYR A 25 3.34 -13.52 4.86
CA TYR A 25 2.61 -14.74 4.59
C TYR A 25 3.17 -15.87 5.44
N TYR A 26 2.32 -16.80 5.82
CA TYR A 26 2.71 -17.98 6.57
C TYR A 26 1.86 -19.18 6.17
N ASN A 27 2.41 -20.36 6.35
CA ASN A 27 1.65 -21.60 6.40
C ASN A 27 1.71 -22.20 7.80
N ASN A 28 0.67 -22.91 8.20
CA ASN A 28 0.60 -23.57 9.51
C ASN A 28 0.52 -25.09 9.35
N THR A 29 1.42 -25.66 8.59
CA THR A 29 1.55 -27.11 8.36
C THR A 29 2.69 -27.68 9.21
N LYS A 30 3.03 -28.96 9.04
CA LYS A 30 4.15 -29.60 9.75
C LYS A 30 5.47 -28.84 9.58
N GLU A 31 5.67 -28.25 8.42
CA GLU A 31 6.84 -27.45 8.08
C GLU A 31 6.42 -26.00 7.94
N ILE A 32 6.74 -25.18 8.94
CA ILE A 32 6.35 -23.77 9.00
C ILE A 32 7.30 -22.96 8.13
N LEU A 33 6.72 -22.18 7.21
CA LEU A 33 7.40 -21.17 6.43
C LEU A 33 6.73 -19.81 6.66
N ILE A 34 7.53 -18.78 6.92
CA ILE A 34 7.09 -17.39 7.02
C ILE A 34 7.88 -16.59 6.00
N SER A 35 7.22 -15.77 5.19
CA SER A 35 7.85 -15.00 4.13
C SER A 35 7.15 -13.67 3.88
N SER A 36 7.88 -12.68 3.40
CA SER A 36 7.33 -11.43 2.87
C SER A 36 6.89 -11.54 1.40
N SER A 37 7.09 -12.70 0.77
CA SER A 37 6.70 -12.97 -0.61
C SER A 37 5.89 -14.26 -0.69
N LEU A 38 4.72 -14.18 -1.34
CA LEU A 38 3.89 -15.35 -1.61
C LEU A 38 4.58 -16.33 -2.60
N GLU A 39 5.46 -15.81 -3.45
CA GLU A 39 6.15 -16.61 -4.46
C GLU A 39 7.09 -17.67 -3.88
N ILE A 40 7.70 -17.39 -2.72
CA ILE A 40 8.61 -18.34 -2.05
C ILE A 40 7.94 -19.67 -1.77
N PHE A 41 6.64 -19.65 -1.50
CA PHE A 41 5.87 -20.88 -1.25
C PHE A 41 5.77 -21.79 -2.48
N LYS A 42 5.95 -21.25 -3.70
CA LYS A 42 5.95 -22.05 -4.94
C LYS A 42 7.10 -23.07 -4.97
N TYR A 43 8.22 -22.73 -4.37
CA TYR A 43 9.44 -23.57 -4.40
C TYR A 43 9.44 -24.64 -3.31
N LYS A 44 8.55 -24.53 -2.31
CA LYS A 44 8.48 -25.50 -1.23
C LYS A 44 7.58 -26.68 -1.61
N LYS A 45 8.17 -27.85 -1.87
CA LYS A 45 7.45 -29.08 -2.30
C LYS A 45 6.49 -29.63 -1.24
N SER A 46 6.81 -29.42 0.06
CA SER A 46 5.98 -29.87 1.19
C SER A 46 4.67 -29.11 1.34
N ILE A 47 4.51 -27.92 0.72
CA ILE A 47 3.30 -27.11 0.80
C ILE A 47 2.41 -27.44 -0.39
N LYS A 48 1.22 -27.96 -0.11
CA LYS A 48 0.21 -28.22 -1.14
C LYS A 48 -0.34 -26.89 -1.68
N LYS A 49 -0.25 -26.70 -2.98
CA LYS A 49 -0.71 -25.47 -3.67
C LYS A 49 -2.20 -25.61 -4.08
N LYS A 50 -3.05 -26.02 -3.14
CA LYS A 50 -4.48 -26.09 -3.36
C LYS A 50 -5.07 -24.69 -3.44
N LEU A 51 -5.75 -24.36 -4.53
CA LEU A 51 -6.42 -23.08 -4.71
C LEU A 51 -7.62 -22.97 -3.77
N ASP A 52 -7.73 -21.85 -3.09
CA ASP A 52 -8.90 -21.49 -2.32
C ASP A 52 -9.92 -20.77 -3.21
N LYS A 53 -10.89 -21.55 -3.70
CA LYS A 53 -11.94 -21.03 -4.61
C LYS A 53 -12.79 -19.95 -3.96
N LEU A 54 -13.00 -20.01 -2.65
CA LEU A 54 -13.80 -19.01 -1.93
C LEU A 54 -13.06 -17.68 -1.86
N SER A 55 -11.79 -17.69 -1.47
CA SER A 55 -10.95 -16.49 -1.45
C SER A 55 -10.79 -15.87 -2.83
N ILE A 56 -10.66 -16.69 -3.87
CA ILE A 56 -10.62 -16.21 -5.26
C ILE A 56 -11.96 -15.57 -5.65
N ALA A 57 -13.09 -16.22 -5.36
CA ALA A 57 -14.40 -15.66 -5.65
C ALA A 57 -14.66 -14.34 -4.92
N HIS A 58 -14.32 -14.25 -3.63
CA HIS A 58 -14.39 -13.01 -2.86
C HIS A 58 -13.51 -11.90 -3.45
N SER A 59 -12.28 -12.23 -3.84
CA SER A 59 -11.35 -11.28 -4.46
C SER A 59 -11.93 -10.68 -5.73
N LEU A 60 -12.55 -11.50 -6.58
CA LEU A 60 -13.08 -11.05 -7.86
C LEU A 60 -14.42 -10.31 -7.72
N SER A 61 -15.30 -10.72 -6.80
CA SER A 61 -16.67 -10.22 -6.72
C SER A 61 -16.86 -9.09 -5.70
N VAL A 62 -16.25 -9.19 -4.53
CA VAL A 62 -16.50 -8.27 -3.41
C VAL A 62 -15.38 -7.25 -3.26
N TYR A 63 -14.12 -7.67 -3.40
CA TYR A 63 -12.97 -6.84 -3.05
C TYR A 63 -12.24 -6.24 -4.26
N GLY A 64 -12.74 -6.42 -5.46
CA GLY A 64 -12.16 -5.82 -6.66
C GLY A 64 -10.69 -6.17 -6.83
N ASN A 65 -10.37 -7.46 -6.92
CA ASN A 65 -9.03 -8.04 -7.03
C ASN A 65 -8.17 -7.94 -5.74
N ARG A 66 -8.81 -7.72 -4.59
CA ARG A 66 -8.10 -7.73 -3.30
C ARG A 66 -8.45 -9.01 -2.53
N PRO A 67 -7.45 -9.74 -1.99
CA PRO A 67 -7.73 -10.91 -1.16
C PRO A 67 -8.45 -10.49 0.13
N PHE A 68 -9.31 -11.38 0.62
CA PHE A 68 -10.00 -11.18 1.88
C PHE A 68 -8.99 -11.21 3.04
N LYS A 69 -8.91 -10.10 3.78
CA LYS A 69 -8.11 -9.91 5.02
C LYS A 69 -6.86 -10.79 5.17
N GLU A 70 -7.02 -11.98 5.77
CA GLU A 70 -5.96 -12.92 6.10
C GLU A 70 -5.77 -14.01 5.04
N ASP A 71 -6.73 -14.17 4.11
CA ASP A 71 -6.70 -15.21 3.10
C ASP A 71 -5.80 -14.88 1.93
N THR A 72 -5.36 -15.93 1.25
CA THR A 72 -4.65 -15.85 -0.03
C THR A 72 -5.38 -16.68 -1.07
N ILE A 73 -4.87 -16.70 -2.28
CA ILE A 73 -5.38 -17.61 -3.32
C ILE A 73 -5.08 -19.10 -3.05
N TYR A 74 -4.30 -19.40 -2.02
CA TYR A 74 -3.95 -20.75 -1.61
C TYR A 74 -4.55 -21.08 -0.25
N PHE A 75 -5.15 -22.28 -0.15
CA PHE A 75 -5.86 -22.73 1.04
C PHE A 75 -4.98 -22.84 2.30
N ASP A 76 -3.74 -23.29 2.15
CA ASP A 76 -2.82 -23.53 3.28
C ASP A 76 -1.87 -22.36 3.56
N ILE A 77 -2.04 -21.23 2.88
CA ILE A 77 -1.19 -20.05 3.05
C ILE A 77 -2.05 -18.87 3.43
N SER A 78 -1.78 -18.30 4.59
CA SER A 78 -2.47 -17.13 5.09
C SER A 78 -1.56 -15.91 5.16
N ARG A 79 -2.15 -14.73 5.24
CA ARG A 79 -1.48 -13.47 5.48
C ARG A 79 -1.66 -13.03 6.91
N VAL A 80 -0.62 -12.46 7.51
CA VAL A 80 -0.71 -11.90 8.85
C VAL A 80 -1.71 -10.76 8.87
N ALA A 81 -2.63 -10.77 9.83
CA ALA A 81 -3.59 -9.69 9.98
C ALA A 81 -2.91 -8.38 10.42
N PRO A 82 -3.51 -7.23 10.09
CA PRO A 82 -3.18 -5.98 10.77
C PRO A 82 -3.26 -6.15 12.27
N ASN A 83 -2.41 -5.42 12.99
CA ASN A 83 -2.43 -5.41 14.45
C ASN A 83 -2.13 -6.78 15.12
N GLN A 84 -1.30 -7.59 14.48
CA GLN A 84 -1.00 -8.94 14.95
C GLN A 84 0.50 -9.21 14.96
N ASN A 85 1.00 -9.82 16.04
CA ASN A 85 2.33 -10.41 16.10
C ASN A 85 2.26 -11.92 15.94
N ILE A 86 3.29 -12.47 15.32
CA ILE A 86 3.50 -13.92 15.26
C ILE A 86 4.60 -14.30 16.23
N TYR A 87 4.38 -15.39 16.94
CA TYR A 87 5.38 -16.07 17.76
C TYR A 87 5.52 -17.51 17.26
N LEU A 88 6.74 -17.90 16.96
CA LEU A 88 7.09 -19.30 16.71
C LEU A 88 7.72 -19.86 17.98
N LYS A 89 6.99 -20.72 18.68
CA LYS A 89 7.44 -21.39 19.92
C LYS A 89 7.20 -22.89 19.79
N SER A 90 8.21 -23.69 20.11
CA SER A 90 8.11 -25.16 20.07
C SER A 90 7.51 -25.70 18.76
N LYS A 91 7.96 -25.15 17.63
CA LYS A 91 7.46 -25.48 16.28
C LYS A 91 5.96 -25.23 16.05
N LYS A 92 5.36 -24.31 16.82
CA LYS A 92 3.96 -23.90 16.67
C LYS A 92 3.85 -22.39 16.51
N LEU A 93 2.97 -21.95 15.60
CA LEU A 93 2.65 -20.54 15.45
C LEU A 93 1.60 -20.14 16.48
N GLN A 94 1.87 -19.04 17.15
CA GLN A 94 0.95 -18.39 18.08
C GLN A 94 0.76 -16.95 17.62
N PHE A 95 -0.45 -16.43 17.72
CA PHE A 95 -0.81 -15.11 17.26
C PHE A 95 -1.31 -14.27 18.43
N LYS A 96 -0.76 -13.07 18.57
CA LYS A 96 -1.20 -12.11 19.59
C LYS A 96 -1.71 -10.85 18.88
N LYS A 97 -3.01 -10.61 19.00
CA LYS A 97 -3.64 -9.36 18.54
C LYS A 97 -3.40 -8.26 19.57
N PHE A 98 -3.12 -7.05 19.08
CA PHE A 98 -3.10 -5.87 19.93
C PHE A 98 -4.53 -5.32 20.03
N ASN A 99 -4.95 -5.00 21.22
CA ASN A 99 -6.22 -4.29 21.41
C ASN A 99 -6.03 -2.84 20.94
N PHE A 100 -6.55 -2.53 19.78
CA PHE A 100 -6.70 -1.14 19.36
C PHE A 100 -7.94 -0.58 20.03
N ARG A 101 -7.73 0.38 20.89
CA ARG A 101 -8.81 1.28 21.32
C ARG A 101 -8.73 2.49 20.39
N PRO A 102 -9.70 2.67 19.49
CA PRO A 102 -9.77 3.93 18.75
C PRO A 102 -9.83 5.05 19.79
N LEU A 103 -9.02 6.07 19.59
CA LEU A 103 -9.16 7.29 20.37
C LEU A 103 -10.64 7.68 20.26
N ARG A 104 -11.27 7.97 21.39
CA ARG A 104 -12.63 8.48 21.38
C ARG A 104 -12.62 9.71 20.50
N THR A 105 -13.27 9.64 19.35
CA THR A 105 -13.43 10.79 18.48
C THR A 105 -14.21 11.83 19.25
N ASN A 106 -13.62 13.00 19.43
CA ASN A 106 -14.37 14.14 19.92
C ASN A 106 -15.49 14.40 18.90
N PRO A 107 -16.76 14.36 19.27
CA PRO A 107 -17.87 14.51 18.34
C PRO A 107 -17.90 15.89 17.65
N LYS A 108 -17.15 16.84 18.14
CA LYS A 108 -17.04 18.19 17.54
C LYS A 108 -15.65 18.36 16.94
N PHE A 109 -15.58 18.27 15.61
CA PHE A 109 -14.40 18.66 14.86
C PHE A 109 -14.42 20.18 14.69
N GLY A 110 -13.44 20.87 15.28
CA GLY A 110 -13.33 22.33 15.24
C GLY A 110 -11.97 22.79 14.69
N GLU A 111 -11.72 24.09 14.78
CA GLU A 111 -10.47 24.69 14.26
C GLU A 111 -9.20 24.09 14.86
N ASP A 112 -9.21 23.75 16.16
CA ASP A 112 -8.02 23.23 16.83
C ASP A 112 -7.67 21.82 16.31
N GLN A 113 -8.66 20.96 16.12
CA GLN A 113 -8.47 19.64 15.53
C GLN A 113 -7.98 19.74 14.07
N PHE A 114 -8.49 20.73 13.33
CA PHE A 114 -8.02 20.99 11.97
C PHE A 114 -6.56 21.46 11.95
N LYS A 115 -6.16 22.35 12.85
CA LYS A 115 -4.77 22.82 13.00
C LYS A 115 -3.84 21.66 13.39
N GLU A 116 -4.27 20.85 14.36
CA GLU A 116 -3.52 19.66 14.80
C GLU A 116 -3.31 18.66 13.65
N TYR A 117 -4.39 18.33 12.92
CA TYR A 117 -4.32 17.45 11.75
C TYR A 117 -3.38 18.01 10.68
N THR A 118 -3.52 19.30 10.36
CA THR A 118 -2.68 19.97 9.35
C THR A 118 -1.21 19.95 9.78
N SER A 119 -0.92 20.19 11.04
CA SER A 119 0.43 20.16 11.58
C SER A 119 1.02 18.75 11.52
N ALA A 120 0.27 17.73 11.90
CA ALA A 120 0.69 16.34 11.82
C ALA A 120 0.95 15.91 10.37
N PHE A 121 0.08 16.32 9.44
CA PHE A 121 0.23 16.06 8.01
C PHE A 121 1.51 16.71 7.45
N LEU A 122 1.72 17.99 7.69
CA LEU A 122 2.91 18.72 7.23
C LEU A 122 4.20 18.16 7.85
N ASN A 123 4.18 17.81 9.13
CA ASN A 123 5.33 17.18 9.79
C ASN A 123 5.67 15.81 9.19
N THR A 124 4.65 15.03 8.83
CA THR A 124 4.83 13.77 8.12
C THR A 124 5.47 13.98 6.75
N LEU A 125 5.03 14.98 5.99
CA LEU A 125 5.63 15.33 4.71
C LEU A 125 7.07 15.83 4.88
N LYS A 126 7.35 16.68 5.89
CA LYS A 126 8.72 17.15 6.20
C LYS A 126 9.66 16.00 6.47
N ALA A 127 9.22 14.99 7.22
CA ALA A 127 10.02 13.80 7.54
C ALA A 127 10.25 12.87 6.34
N LYS A 128 9.42 12.98 5.29
CA LYS A 128 9.47 12.10 4.11
C LYS A 128 10.02 12.76 2.85
N LYS A 129 10.00 14.09 2.77
CA LYS A 129 10.47 14.81 1.59
C LYS A 129 11.96 14.59 1.35
N HIS A 130 12.34 14.55 0.09
CA HIS A 130 13.74 14.54 -0.32
C HIS A 130 14.26 15.97 -0.54
N GLY A 131 15.56 16.19 -0.30
CA GLY A 131 16.18 17.52 -0.44
C GLY A 131 16.31 18.00 -1.88
N ARG A 132 16.46 17.09 -2.87
CA ARG A 132 16.72 17.44 -4.26
C ARG A 132 15.44 17.43 -5.11
N LEU A 133 14.74 16.30 -5.16
CA LEU A 133 13.57 16.11 -6.03
C LEU A 133 12.51 15.25 -5.33
N ASN A 134 11.26 15.70 -5.38
CA ASN A 134 10.10 14.97 -4.93
C ASN A 134 9.18 14.73 -6.13
N ILE A 135 8.92 13.48 -6.45
CA ILE A 135 8.02 13.08 -7.54
C ILE A 135 6.67 12.71 -6.95
N ILE A 136 5.60 13.29 -7.49
CA ILE A 136 4.23 13.04 -7.10
C ILE A 136 3.48 12.41 -8.27
N TYR A 137 2.94 11.21 -8.07
CA TYR A 137 1.97 10.65 -9.01
C TYR A 137 0.62 11.33 -8.78
N LEU A 138 0.29 12.29 -9.65
CA LEU A 138 -0.87 13.16 -9.50
C LEU A 138 -2.08 12.57 -10.22
N SER A 139 -2.96 11.92 -9.47
CA SER A 139 -4.21 11.33 -10.00
C SER A 139 -5.36 12.32 -10.16
N SER A 140 -5.14 13.61 -9.91
CA SER A 140 -6.18 14.66 -9.79
C SER A 140 -7.23 14.43 -8.69
N GLY A 141 -7.05 13.41 -7.85
CA GLY A 141 -7.86 13.17 -6.65
C GLY A 141 -7.40 14.00 -5.44
N TRP A 142 -8.22 14.01 -4.39
CA TRP A 142 -7.96 14.80 -3.17
C TRP A 142 -6.63 14.47 -2.50
N ASP A 143 -6.28 13.20 -2.38
CA ASP A 143 -5.09 12.74 -1.64
C ASP A 143 -3.80 13.25 -2.30
N SER A 144 -3.65 13.00 -3.60
CA SER A 144 -2.45 13.42 -4.33
C SER A 144 -2.34 14.94 -4.45
N THR A 145 -3.48 15.64 -4.58
CA THR A 145 -3.52 17.11 -4.59
C THR A 145 -3.16 17.68 -3.22
N SER A 146 -3.62 17.08 -2.13
CA SER A 146 -3.25 17.49 -0.77
C SER A 146 -1.76 17.31 -0.50
N ILE A 147 -1.15 16.22 -0.98
CA ILE A 147 0.29 15.99 -0.89
C ILE A 147 1.05 17.08 -1.66
N LEU A 148 0.61 17.42 -2.88
CA LEU A 148 1.21 18.50 -3.67
C LEU A 148 1.12 19.84 -2.93
N ALA A 149 -0.06 20.20 -2.45
CA ALA A 149 -0.28 21.43 -1.68
C ALA A 149 0.64 21.52 -0.44
N GLY A 150 0.74 20.41 0.29
CA GLY A 150 1.63 20.30 1.45
C GLY A 150 3.11 20.45 1.07
N LEU A 151 3.56 19.79 -0.01
CA LEU A 151 4.95 19.90 -0.47
C LEU A 151 5.30 21.30 -0.97
N VAL A 152 4.43 21.94 -1.70
CA VAL A 152 4.63 23.34 -2.16
C VAL A 152 4.82 24.29 -0.96
N ARG A 153 4.15 24.03 0.16
CA ARG A 153 4.27 24.81 1.38
C ARG A 153 5.59 24.61 2.14
N ILE A 154 6.22 23.46 2.02
CA ILE A 154 7.38 23.07 2.85
C ILE A 154 8.68 22.89 2.08
N THR A 155 8.67 23.02 0.75
CA THR A 155 9.87 22.89 -0.08
C THR A 155 9.80 23.82 -1.29
N ASN A 156 10.93 23.99 -1.97
CA ASN A 156 10.97 24.78 -3.21
C ASN A 156 10.23 24.06 -4.33
N LYS A 157 9.40 24.78 -5.07
CA LYS A 157 8.65 24.25 -6.22
C LYS A 157 9.55 23.60 -7.29
N LYS A 158 10.76 24.11 -7.49
CA LYS A 158 11.76 23.51 -8.40
C LYS A 158 12.16 22.09 -8.03
N ASN A 159 11.96 21.72 -6.77
CA ASN A 159 12.23 20.40 -6.22
C ASN A 159 10.99 19.49 -6.24
N ILE A 160 9.94 19.88 -6.96
CA ILE A 160 8.69 19.11 -7.09
C ILE A 160 8.44 18.86 -8.56
N LYS A 161 8.10 17.62 -8.89
CA LYS A 161 7.67 17.18 -10.21
C LYS A 161 6.42 16.33 -10.08
N CYS A 162 5.38 16.69 -10.80
CA CYS A 162 4.18 15.87 -10.90
C CYS A 162 4.25 14.97 -12.12
N VAL A 163 3.76 13.75 -12.00
CA VAL A 163 3.68 12.78 -13.09
C VAL A 163 2.27 12.22 -13.13
N ILE A 164 1.69 12.12 -14.33
CA ILE A 164 0.43 11.43 -14.58
C ILE A 164 0.56 10.50 -15.78
N GLY A 165 -0.06 9.33 -15.69
CA GLY A 165 -0.14 8.38 -16.80
C GLY A 165 -1.24 8.77 -17.78
N ARG A 166 -0.94 8.74 -19.08
CA ARG A 166 -1.94 8.81 -20.15
C ARG A 166 -2.28 7.39 -20.58
N MET A 167 -3.48 6.94 -20.24
CA MET A 167 -3.91 5.55 -20.48
C MET A 167 -4.50 5.40 -21.88
N LYS A 168 -3.82 4.67 -22.76
CA LYS A 168 -4.23 4.39 -24.14
C LYS A 168 -4.56 2.91 -24.30
N TYR A 169 -5.84 2.59 -24.46
CA TYR A 169 -6.30 1.23 -24.76
C TYR A 169 -6.40 0.94 -26.27
N SER A 170 -6.30 1.97 -27.09
CA SER A 170 -6.17 1.88 -28.55
C SER A 170 -5.37 3.09 -29.08
N LYS A 171 -4.92 3.03 -30.34
CA LYS A 171 -4.15 4.13 -30.96
C LYS A 171 -4.78 5.52 -30.79
N ASN A 172 -6.11 5.59 -30.89
CA ASN A 172 -6.84 6.86 -30.97
C ASN A 172 -7.67 7.17 -29.72
N LYS A 173 -7.67 6.31 -28.68
CA LYS A 173 -8.53 6.51 -27.51
C LYS A 173 -7.72 6.60 -26.23
N ILE A 174 -7.79 7.78 -25.62
CA ILE A 174 -7.25 8.06 -24.28
C ILE A 174 -8.40 7.90 -23.28
N ALA A 175 -8.21 7.04 -22.26
CA ALA A 175 -9.27 6.74 -21.30
C ALA A 175 -9.43 7.82 -20.23
N ASN A 176 -8.35 8.53 -19.89
CA ASN A 176 -8.32 9.43 -18.73
C ASN A 176 -8.02 10.89 -19.10
N THR A 177 -8.66 11.39 -20.16
CA THR A 177 -8.54 12.79 -20.61
C THR A 177 -8.94 13.79 -19.54
N PHE A 178 -9.99 13.46 -18.77
CA PHE A 178 -10.50 14.31 -17.70
C PHE A 178 -9.48 14.49 -16.57
N GLU A 179 -8.90 13.38 -16.09
CA GLU A 179 -7.88 13.41 -15.04
C GLU A 179 -6.64 14.20 -15.49
N ILE A 180 -6.22 14.02 -16.74
CA ILE A 180 -5.07 14.76 -17.31
C ILE A 180 -5.37 16.26 -17.34
N SER A 181 -6.56 16.67 -17.80
CA SER A 181 -6.97 18.06 -17.81
C SER A 181 -6.97 18.68 -16.42
N ARG A 182 -7.52 17.98 -15.44
CA ARG A 182 -7.51 18.44 -14.04
C ARG A 182 -6.09 18.51 -13.46
N ALA A 183 -5.26 17.50 -13.71
CA ALA A 183 -3.87 17.49 -13.25
C ALA A 183 -3.08 18.70 -13.82
N LYS A 184 -3.30 19.05 -15.11
CA LYS A 184 -2.72 20.26 -15.69
C LYS A 184 -3.13 21.51 -14.92
N LYS A 185 -4.44 21.74 -14.75
CA LYS A 185 -4.97 22.90 -14.00
C LYS A 185 -4.41 22.99 -12.57
N ILE A 186 -4.28 21.84 -11.88
CA ILE A 186 -3.69 21.79 -10.55
C ILE A 186 -2.21 22.18 -10.59
N CYS A 187 -1.44 21.66 -11.53
CA CYS A 187 -0.02 21.98 -11.67
C CYS A 187 0.19 23.44 -12.05
N ASP A 188 -0.62 23.98 -12.94
CA ASP A 188 -0.60 25.39 -13.33
C ASP A 188 -0.90 26.30 -12.12
N PHE A 189 -1.91 25.95 -11.31
CA PHE A 189 -2.25 26.70 -10.09
C PHE A 189 -1.10 26.75 -9.08
N TYR A 190 -0.39 25.63 -8.89
CA TYR A 190 0.75 25.56 -7.97
C TYR A 190 2.08 25.98 -8.60
N ASP A 191 2.11 26.27 -9.90
CA ASP A 191 3.32 26.55 -10.67
C ASP A 191 4.37 25.45 -10.51
N VAL A 192 3.97 24.20 -10.82
CA VAL A 192 4.79 22.98 -10.70
C VAL A 192 4.78 22.22 -12.02
N LYS A 193 5.95 21.69 -12.42
CA LYS A 193 6.08 20.92 -13.66
C LYS A 193 5.26 19.64 -13.64
N LEU A 194 4.42 19.45 -14.68
CA LEU A 194 3.72 18.20 -14.95
C LEU A 194 4.42 17.44 -16.09
N GLU A 195 4.69 16.17 -15.86
CA GLU A 195 5.09 15.22 -16.90
C GLU A 195 3.96 14.23 -17.16
N ILE A 196 3.67 13.98 -18.44
CA ILE A 196 2.66 13.02 -18.87
C ILE A 196 3.38 11.84 -19.50
N THR A 197 3.24 10.65 -18.92
CA THR A 197 3.84 9.41 -19.41
C THR A 197 2.78 8.55 -20.08
N ASP A 198 3.05 8.07 -21.30
CA ASP A 198 2.11 7.23 -22.04
C ASP A 198 2.17 5.77 -21.57
N PHE A 199 1.00 5.21 -21.27
CA PHE A 199 0.78 3.77 -21.04
C PHE A 199 -0.02 3.22 -22.22
N ASP A 200 0.67 2.57 -23.16
CA ASP A 200 0.09 2.04 -24.39
C ASP A 200 -0.31 0.57 -24.20
N TYR A 201 -1.38 0.32 -23.42
CA TYR A 201 -1.87 -1.04 -23.13
C TYR A 201 -2.15 -1.91 -24.37
N TYR A 202 -2.42 -1.29 -25.51
CA TYR A 202 -2.63 -2.01 -26.77
C TYR A 202 -1.33 -2.49 -27.44
N LYS A 203 -0.17 -1.92 -27.08
CA LYS A 203 1.14 -2.35 -27.58
C LYS A 203 1.78 -3.40 -26.67
N ASP A 204 1.48 -3.35 -25.37
CA ASP A 204 2.15 -4.13 -24.35
C ASP A 204 1.46 -5.48 -24.07
N SER A 205 0.47 -5.87 -24.90
CA SER A 205 -0.21 -7.17 -24.79
C SER A 205 0.73 -8.38 -24.83
N LYS A 206 1.99 -8.20 -25.29
CA LYS A 206 3.04 -9.23 -25.26
C LYS A 206 3.70 -9.43 -23.89
N ILE A 207 3.50 -8.55 -22.94
CA ILE A 207 4.10 -8.64 -21.59
C ILE A 207 3.26 -9.54 -20.68
N TYR A 208 2.00 -9.80 -21.05
CA TYR A 208 1.03 -10.54 -20.24
C TYR A 208 0.73 -11.96 -20.78
N ASN A 209 1.42 -12.40 -21.82
CA ASN A 209 1.32 -13.80 -22.35
C ASN A 209 2.50 -14.66 -21.92
#